data_133de30c7dade6b123957c7633dc3cae
#
_entry.id   133de30c7dade6b123957c7633dc3cae
#
_cell.length_a   1.000
_cell.length_b   1.000
_cell.length_c   1.000
_cell.angle_alpha   90.00
_cell.angle_beta   90.00
_cell.angle_gamma   90.00
#
_symmetry.space_group_name_H-M   'P 1'
#
loop_
_entity.id
_entity.type
_entity.pdbx_description
1 polymer ?
#
loop_
_entity_poly.entity_id
_entity_poly.type
_entity_poly.pdbx_seq_one_letter_code
_entity_poly.pdbx_strand_id
1 'polypeptide(L)'
;MRNIFISAALAVLLAGCASEPKTNDFGVIENQTTTVKAAGPEETWANFAGAVDKNRADVVSDLLKAGVSPNTLVADGDPALVRAMRWGNKPVVEVLLAAPGIDVNLESRLGENALMMAALKGDQETAERLVAMGAKVNKSGWTPLHYAATEGHIDLMQWLLDLGADVNVQTRAGVTPLYMAARKPSRQAVMLLLKHGAYRDLCTERGESPATAATRAGDKELGDYLAVEKCVKPKAKVYSEALPSAADGKARMLIHLEPVKQPAKK
;
A
#
# COMPACT_ATOMS: atom_id res chain seq x y z
N MET A 1 -47.69 32.77 5.36
CA MET A 1 -47.09 34.03 5.91
C MET A 1 -45.64 33.77 6.22
N ARG A 2 -44.91 34.38 5.51
CA ARG A 2 -43.65 35.15 5.52
C ARG A 2 -42.37 34.35 5.32
N ASN A 3 -41.88 34.54 4.09
CA ASN A 3 -40.50 34.43 3.62
C ASN A 3 -39.49 35.15 4.53
N ILE A 4 -38.29 34.60 4.63
CA ILE A 4 -37.10 35.44 4.67
C ILE A 4 -36.00 34.75 3.81
N PHE A 5 -35.73 35.36 2.68
CA PHE A 5 -34.50 35.24 1.90
C PHE A 5 -33.37 35.97 2.62
N ILE A 6 -32.18 35.42 2.70
CA ILE A 6 -30.98 36.20 2.87
C ILE A 6 -29.98 35.79 1.78
N SER A 7 -29.99 36.63 0.75
CA SER A 7 -28.92 36.77 -0.24
C SER A 7 -27.88 37.70 0.37
N ALA A 8 -26.61 37.32 0.32
CA ALA A 8 -25.51 38.25 0.48
C ALA A 8 -24.41 37.92 -0.53
N ALA A 9 -24.58 38.49 -1.71
CA ALA A 9 -23.48 38.71 -2.63
C ALA A 9 -22.68 39.91 -2.09
N LEU A 10 -21.40 39.75 -1.80
CA LEU A 10 -20.48 40.85 -1.59
C LEU A 10 -19.41 40.78 -2.69
N ALA A 11 -19.69 41.50 -3.77
CA ALA A 11 -18.70 41.85 -4.77
C ALA A 11 -17.88 43.02 -4.23
N VAL A 12 -16.59 42.82 -3.99
CA VAL A 12 -15.68 43.96 -3.79
C VAL A 12 -14.79 44.04 -5.03
N LEU A 13 -15.15 45.01 -5.86
CA LEU A 13 -14.28 45.57 -6.88
C LEU A 13 -13.23 46.45 -6.19
N LEU A 14 -11.97 46.05 -6.26
CA LEU A 14 -10.84 46.94 -6.05
C LEU A 14 -9.98 46.94 -7.31
N ALA A 15 -10.20 47.94 -8.13
CA ALA A 15 -9.22 48.45 -9.06
C ALA A 15 -8.14 49.17 -8.24
N GLY A 16 -6.91 48.69 -8.28
CA GLY A 16 -5.76 49.30 -7.62
C GLY A 16 -4.49 49.06 -8.41
N CYS A 17 -4.06 50.06 -9.08
CA CYS A 17 -2.74 50.41 -9.62
C CYS A 17 -1.66 49.35 -9.58
N ALA A 18 -1.18 49.03 -10.76
CA ALA A 18 0.12 48.38 -10.98
C ALA A 18 1.24 49.24 -10.38
N SER A 19 1.85 48.78 -9.30
CA SER A 19 3.15 49.27 -8.83
C SER A 19 4.20 48.31 -9.33
N GLU A 20 5.20 48.83 -10.01
CA GLU A 20 6.37 48.09 -10.48
C GLU A 20 7.09 47.41 -9.31
N PRO A 21 7.67 46.19 -9.51
CA PRO A 21 8.40 45.48 -8.47
C PRO A 21 9.63 46.28 -8.08
N LYS A 22 9.75 46.65 -6.82
CA LYS A 22 10.96 47.24 -6.26
C LYS A 22 12.01 46.16 -6.10
N THR A 23 13.06 46.19 -6.91
CA THR A 23 14.26 45.42 -6.69
C THR A 23 15.08 46.10 -5.61
N ASN A 24 15.50 45.36 -4.56
CA ASN A 24 16.53 45.79 -3.64
C ASN A 24 17.93 45.64 -4.28
N ASP A 25 18.90 46.41 -3.82
CA ASP A 25 20.26 46.54 -4.38
C ASP A 25 21.08 45.22 -4.47
N PHE A 26 20.49 44.03 -4.15
CA PHE A 26 21.15 42.75 -4.21
C PHE A 26 20.51 41.74 -5.17
N GLY A 27 19.56 42.12 -6.00
CA GLY A 27 19.00 41.26 -7.05
C GLY A 27 18.25 40.00 -6.55
N VAL A 28 17.82 39.98 -5.30
CA VAL A 28 17.02 38.88 -4.75
C VAL A 28 15.54 39.16 -5.01
N ILE A 29 14.94 38.31 -5.82
CA ILE A 29 13.48 38.33 -6.05
C ILE A 29 12.81 37.88 -4.76
N GLU A 30 12.16 38.83 -4.07
CA GLU A 30 11.28 38.48 -2.94
C GLU A 30 10.14 37.57 -3.41
N ASN A 31 9.95 36.49 -2.65
CA ASN A 31 8.96 35.45 -2.83
C ASN A 31 7.62 36.01 -3.35
N GLN A 32 7.33 35.73 -4.61
CA GLN A 32 5.97 35.78 -5.09
C GLN A 32 5.19 34.68 -4.39
N THR A 33 4.39 35.03 -3.42
CA THR A 33 3.25 34.22 -2.97
C THR A 33 2.38 34.03 -4.19
N THR A 34 2.54 32.93 -4.89
CA THR A 34 1.69 32.56 -6.02
C THR A 34 0.30 32.32 -5.45
N THR A 35 -0.57 33.33 -5.55
CA THR A 35 -2.01 33.15 -5.35
C THR A 35 -2.44 32.05 -6.32
N VAL A 36 -2.72 30.87 -5.78
CA VAL A 36 -3.23 29.73 -6.55
C VAL A 36 -4.61 30.17 -7.06
N LYS A 37 -4.66 30.54 -8.35
CA LYS A 37 -5.91 30.73 -9.08
C LYS A 37 -6.68 29.41 -8.94
N ALA A 38 -7.96 29.45 -8.59
CA ALA A 38 -8.75 28.24 -8.41
C ALA A 38 -8.66 27.37 -9.68
N ALA A 39 -7.83 26.33 -9.59
CA ALA A 39 -7.62 25.36 -10.68
C ALA A 39 -8.90 24.52 -10.83
N GLY A 40 -9.22 24.13 -12.06
CA GLY A 40 -10.31 23.19 -12.29
C GLY A 40 -10.03 21.83 -11.64
N PRO A 41 -11.04 20.96 -11.47
CA PRO A 41 -10.89 19.66 -10.80
C PRO A 41 -9.77 18.80 -11.39
N GLU A 42 -9.63 18.78 -12.72
CA GLU A 42 -8.58 18.02 -13.42
C GLU A 42 -7.18 18.59 -13.17
N GLU A 43 -7.06 19.92 -13.19
CA GLU A 43 -5.78 20.60 -12.91
C GLU A 43 -5.38 20.42 -11.45
N THR A 44 -6.33 20.47 -10.53
CA THR A 44 -6.10 20.20 -9.10
C THR A 44 -5.63 18.78 -8.87
N TRP A 45 -6.25 17.80 -9.54
CA TRP A 45 -5.82 16.40 -9.49
C TRP A 45 -4.41 16.21 -10.06
N ALA A 46 -4.11 16.78 -11.23
CA ALA A 46 -2.80 16.69 -11.85
C ALA A 46 -1.71 17.33 -10.99
N ASN A 47 -2.02 18.46 -10.35
CA ASN A 47 -1.11 19.12 -9.41
C ASN A 47 -0.86 18.27 -8.17
N PHE A 48 -1.89 17.63 -7.60
CA PHE A 48 -1.74 16.74 -6.45
C PHE A 48 -0.92 15.51 -6.81
N ALA A 49 -1.24 14.81 -7.89
CA ALA A 49 -0.51 13.65 -8.36
C ALA A 49 0.97 13.98 -8.64
N GLY A 50 1.22 15.09 -9.35
CA GLY A 50 2.56 15.57 -9.63
C GLY A 50 3.34 15.96 -8.38
N ALA A 51 2.68 16.52 -7.36
CA ALA A 51 3.30 16.86 -6.08
C ALA A 51 3.69 15.61 -5.28
N VAL A 52 2.83 14.58 -5.29
CA VAL A 52 3.13 13.28 -4.68
C VAL A 52 4.36 12.64 -5.34
N ASP A 53 4.39 12.58 -6.67
CA ASP A 53 5.50 11.96 -7.42
C ASP A 53 6.83 12.71 -7.25
N LYS A 54 6.78 14.04 -7.17
CA LYS A 54 7.97 14.91 -7.02
C LYS A 54 8.37 15.16 -5.57
N ASN A 55 7.75 14.45 -4.62
CA ASN A 55 8.00 14.57 -3.18
C ASN A 55 7.83 16.02 -2.64
N ARG A 56 6.84 16.77 -3.16
CA ARG A 56 6.54 18.14 -2.77
C ARG A 56 5.53 18.15 -1.63
N ALA A 57 5.99 17.88 -0.41
CA ALA A 57 5.17 17.80 0.79
C ALA A 57 4.45 19.11 1.11
N ASP A 58 5.08 20.26 0.82
CA ASP A 58 4.52 21.60 0.91
C ASP A 58 3.24 21.73 0.06
N VAL A 59 3.34 21.38 -1.22
CA VAL A 59 2.22 21.46 -2.16
C VAL A 59 1.11 20.47 -1.79
N VAL A 60 1.48 19.23 -1.41
CA VAL A 60 0.50 18.23 -0.94
C VAL A 60 -0.25 18.75 0.28
N SER A 61 0.45 19.32 1.27
CA SER A 61 -0.18 19.90 2.47
C SER A 61 -1.17 21.02 2.13
N ASP A 62 -0.80 21.92 1.22
CA ASP A 62 -1.66 23.05 0.85
C ASP A 62 -2.90 22.57 0.06
N LEU A 63 -2.75 21.58 -0.81
CA LEU A 63 -3.89 21.01 -1.54
C LEU A 63 -4.83 20.24 -0.60
N LEU A 64 -4.32 19.52 0.41
CA LEU A 64 -5.15 18.89 1.44
C LEU A 64 -5.93 19.93 2.25
N LYS A 65 -5.30 21.04 2.64
CA LYS A 65 -5.98 22.19 3.31
C LYS A 65 -7.03 22.83 2.41
N ALA A 66 -6.81 22.85 1.10
CA ALA A 66 -7.76 23.32 0.11
C ALA A 66 -8.92 22.34 -0.15
N GLY A 67 -8.96 21.18 0.54
CA GLY A 67 -10.05 20.21 0.47
C GLY A 67 -9.83 19.03 -0.48
N VAL A 68 -8.63 18.86 -1.03
CA VAL A 68 -8.30 17.63 -1.76
C VAL A 68 -8.30 16.47 -0.79
N SER A 69 -8.94 15.36 -1.14
CA SER A 69 -8.98 14.17 -0.30
C SER A 69 -7.59 13.51 -0.18
N PRO A 70 -7.14 13.12 1.02
CA PRO A 70 -5.90 12.37 1.18
C PRO A 70 -5.97 10.97 0.54
N ASN A 71 -7.18 10.50 0.26
CA ASN A 71 -7.47 9.21 -0.37
C ASN A 71 -7.52 9.28 -1.90
N THR A 72 -7.11 10.40 -2.48
CA THR A 72 -7.10 10.59 -3.92
C THR A 72 -6.21 9.53 -4.60
N LEU A 73 -6.77 8.91 -5.64
CA LEU A 73 -6.01 8.04 -6.52
C LEU A 73 -5.19 8.90 -7.48
N VAL A 74 -3.90 8.67 -7.52
CA VAL A 74 -2.94 9.37 -8.39
C VAL A 74 -2.63 8.54 -9.64
N ALA A 75 -1.52 8.80 -10.29
CA ALA A 75 -1.12 8.09 -11.51
C ALA A 75 -1.28 6.57 -11.38
N ASP A 76 -1.72 5.91 -12.46
CA ASP A 76 -1.99 4.48 -12.53
C ASP A 76 -3.10 3.96 -11.59
N GLY A 77 -3.86 4.86 -10.95
CA GLY A 77 -4.91 4.52 -9.99
C GLY A 77 -4.40 4.00 -8.65
N ASP A 78 -3.17 4.37 -8.30
CA ASP A 78 -2.60 4.10 -6.97
C ASP A 78 -3.14 5.12 -5.95
N PRO A 79 -3.47 4.70 -4.72
CA PRO A 79 -3.66 5.63 -3.63
C PRO A 79 -2.41 6.49 -3.40
N ALA A 80 -2.59 7.79 -3.15
CA ALA A 80 -1.47 8.72 -2.96
C ALA A 80 -0.46 8.22 -1.91
N LEU A 81 -0.95 7.67 -0.78
CA LEU A 81 -0.10 7.11 0.27
C LEU A 81 0.74 5.91 -0.23
N VAL A 82 0.12 4.96 -0.93
CA VAL A 82 0.82 3.79 -1.49
C VAL A 82 1.88 4.23 -2.50
N ARG A 83 1.54 5.21 -3.34
CA ARG A 83 2.45 5.79 -4.33
C ARG A 83 3.65 6.46 -3.67
N ALA A 84 3.41 7.33 -2.68
CA ALA A 84 4.48 8.00 -1.93
C ALA A 84 5.39 7.00 -1.21
N MET A 85 4.83 5.98 -0.59
CA MET A 85 5.61 4.93 0.09
C MET A 85 6.40 4.08 -0.90
N ARG A 86 5.86 3.72 -2.05
CA ARG A 86 6.57 2.97 -3.09
C ARG A 86 7.82 3.71 -3.56
N TRP A 87 7.72 5.01 -3.79
CA TRP A 87 8.84 5.85 -4.21
C TRP A 87 9.76 6.29 -3.07
N GLY A 88 9.38 6.07 -1.81
CA GLY A 88 10.17 6.48 -0.64
C GLY A 88 10.11 7.98 -0.35
N ASN A 89 9.02 8.62 -0.74
CA ASN A 89 8.75 10.04 -0.55
C ASN A 89 8.34 10.32 0.90
N LYS A 90 9.25 10.12 1.86
CA LYS A 90 8.96 10.21 3.30
C LYS A 90 8.25 11.51 3.71
N PRO A 91 8.67 12.71 3.29
CA PRO A 91 7.97 13.95 3.63
C PRO A 91 6.50 13.96 3.21
N VAL A 92 6.17 13.42 2.03
CA VAL A 92 4.79 13.31 1.55
C VAL A 92 4.02 12.26 2.34
N VAL A 93 4.66 11.13 2.69
CA VAL A 93 4.06 10.09 3.55
C VAL A 93 3.65 10.68 4.89
N GLU A 94 4.51 11.48 5.53
CA GLU A 94 4.20 12.14 6.81
C GLU A 94 2.99 13.07 6.71
N VAL A 95 2.94 13.89 5.65
CA VAL A 95 1.81 14.80 5.42
C VAL A 95 0.50 14.02 5.20
N LEU A 96 0.55 12.94 4.43
CA LEU A 96 -0.64 12.12 4.17
C LEU A 96 -1.11 11.36 5.42
N LEU A 97 -0.19 10.79 6.21
CA LEU A 97 -0.52 10.09 7.46
C LEU A 97 -1.06 11.03 8.55
N ALA A 98 -0.72 12.32 8.50
CA ALA A 98 -1.27 13.32 9.39
C ALA A 98 -2.63 13.89 8.93
N ALA A 99 -3.04 13.60 7.69
CA ALA A 99 -4.26 14.15 7.12
C ALA A 99 -5.52 13.52 7.71
N PRO A 100 -6.52 14.33 8.12
CA PRO A 100 -7.78 13.80 8.63
C PRO A 100 -8.49 12.94 7.57
N GLY A 101 -9.01 11.78 8.00
CA GLY A 101 -9.78 10.89 7.14
C GLY A 101 -8.95 10.08 6.14
N ILE A 102 -7.62 9.98 6.34
CA ILE A 102 -6.79 9.05 5.56
C ILE A 102 -7.25 7.60 5.79
N ASP A 103 -7.45 6.85 4.72
CA ASP A 103 -7.67 5.40 4.76
C ASP A 103 -6.38 4.67 4.40
N VAL A 104 -5.74 4.12 5.42
CA VAL A 104 -4.46 3.39 5.30
C VAL A 104 -4.62 2.00 4.65
N ASN A 105 -5.87 1.55 4.45
CA ASN A 105 -6.18 0.26 3.85
C ASN A 105 -6.49 0.32 2.35
N LEU A 106 -6.46 1.51 1.74
CA LEU A 106 -6.65 1.63 0.30
C LEU A 106 -5.59 0.82 -0.46
N GLU A 107 -6.06 0.14 -1.48
CA GLU A 107 -5.23 -0.75 -2.30
C GLU A 107 -5.00 -0.16 -3.70
N SER A 108 -3.79 -0.38 -4.21
CA SER A 108 -3.46 -0.16 -5.61
C SER A 108 -4.20 -1.16 -6.51
N ARG A 109 -4.12 -0.99 -7.84
CA ARG A 109 -4.64 -1.98 -8.81
C ARG A 109 -4.01 -3.37 -8.67
N LEU A 110 -2.82 -3.45 -8.06
CA LEU A 110 -2.14 -4.70 -7.76
C LEU A 110 -2.55 -5.30 -6.42
N GLY A 111 -3.47 -4.66 -5.69
CA GLY A 111 -3.91 -5.08 -4.37
C GLY A 111 -2.90 -4.77 -3.27
N GLU A 112 -1.97 -3.85 -3.51
CA GLU A 112 -0.97 -3.42 -2.54
C GLU A 112 -1.49 -2.25 -1.71
N ASN A 113 -1.24 -2.26 -0.41
CA ASN A 113 -1.56 -1.18 0.51
C ASN A 113 -0.30 -0.60 1.19
N ALA A 114 -0.51 0.43 2.01
CA ALA A 114 0.57 1.12 2.70
C ALA A 114 1.41 0.17 3.59
N LEU A 115 0.77 -0.72 4.36
CA LEU A 115 1.48 -1.65 5.25
C LEU A 115 2.36 -2.64 4.48
N MET A 116 1.95 -3.05 3.28
CA MET A 116 2.80 -3.88 2.41
C MET A 116 4.04 -3.13 1.93
N MET A 117 3.91 -1.84 1.63
CA MET A 117 5.06 -1.01 1.22
C MET A 117 6.04 -0.79 2.37
N ALA A 118 5.54 -0.59 3.60
CA ALA A 118 6.37 -0.56 4.81
C ALA A 118 7.09 -1.90 5.00
N ALA A 119 6.36 -3.01 4.84
CA ALA A 119 6.92 -4.35 4.98
C ALA A 119 7.99 -4.67 3.93
N LEU A 120 7.81 -4.23 2.68
CA LEU A 120 8.81 -4.38 1.62
C LEU A 120 10.10 -3.65 1.93
N LYS A 121 10.01 -2.47 2.58
CA LYS A 121 11.16 -1.63 2.90
C LYS A 121 11.79 -1.91 4.27
N GLY A 122 11.17 -2.76 5.09
CA GLY A 122 11.61 -3.00 6.46
C GLY A 122 11.41 -1.78 7.37
N ASP A 123 10.49 -0.88 7.01
CA ASP A 123 10.19 0.33 7.76
C ASP A 123 9.27 0.00 8.93
N GLN A 124 9.87 -0.45 10.03
CA GLN A 124 9.18 -0.86 11.24
C GLN A 124 8.36 0.29 11.84
N GLU A 125 8.94 1.49 11.92
CA GLU A 125 8.29 2.66 12.51
C GLU A 125 7.00 3.02 11.76
N THR A 126 7.08 3.09 10.43
CA THR A 126 5.90 3.37 9.61
C THR A 126 4.89 2.22 9.69
N ALA A 127 5.33 0.96 9.75
CA ALA A 127 4.44 -0.20 9.88
C ALA A 127 3.65 -0.16 11.21
N GLU A 128 4.31 0.13 12.32
CA GLU A 128 3.68 0.26 13.64
C GLU A 128 2.65 1.39 13.65
N ARG A 129 3.00 2.54 13.09
CA ARG A 129 2.08 3.67 12.96
C ARG A 129 0.87 3.34 12.11
N LEU A 130 1.05 2.65 10.98
CA LEU A 130 -0.05 2.22 10.10
C LEU A 130 -0.99 1.26 10.83
N VAL A 131 -0.47 0.29 11.59
CA VAL A 131 -1.29 -0.64 12.38
C VAL A 131 -2.03 0.10 13.49
N ALA A 132 -1.41 1.04 14.18
CA ALA A 132 -2.07 1.91 15.15
C ALA A 132 -3.21 2.73 14.55
N MET A 133 -3.11 3.06 13.24
CA MET A 133 -4.17 3.73 12.47
C MET A 133 -5.21 2.77 11.88
N GLY A 134 -5.12 1.47 12.18
CA GLY A 134 -6.09 0.47 11.75
C GLY A 134 -5.74 -0.25 10.44
N ALA A 135 -4.46 -0.26 10.03
CA ALA A 135 -4.03 -1.08 8.90
C ALA A 135 -4.21 -2.57 9.20
N LYS A 136 -4.79 -3.29 8.24
CA LYS A 136 -5.06 -4.72 8.36
C LYS A 136 -3.78 -5.53 8.11
N VAL A 137 -3.41 -6.35 9.10
CA VAL A 137 -2.27 -7.28 9.01
C VAL A 137 -2.58 -8.44 8.05
N ASN A 138 -3.83 -8.92 8.09
CA ASN A 138 -4.31 -10.01 7.25
C ASN A 138 -5.29 -9.51 6.20
N LYS A 139 -5.15 -10.05 4.99
CA LYS A 139 -6.09 -9.89 3.88
C LYS A 139 -5.98 -11.07 2.92
N SER A 140 -6.92 -11.23 2.01
CA SER A 140 -6.80 -12.21 0.93
C SER A 140 -5.72 -11.82 -0.08
N GLY A 141 -5.01 -12.80 -0.60
CA GLY A 141 -3.95 -12.59 -1.58
C GLY A 141 -2.61 -12.18 -0.96
N TRP A 142 -1.98 -11.18 -1.52
CA TRP A 142 -0.71 -10.65 -1.00
C TRP A 142 -0.91 -9.97 0.35
N THR A 143 -0.03 -10.22 1.31
CA THR A 143 -0.06 -9.64 2.67
C THR A 143 1.27 -9.00 3.03
N PRO A 144 1.33 -8.15 4.06
CA PRO A 144 2.59 -7.58 4.55
C PRO A 144 3.65 -8.65 4.85
N LEU A 145 3.24 -9.83 5.37
CA LEU A 145 4.17 -10.91 5.67
C LEU A 145 4.85 -11.49 4.41
N HIS A 146 4.17 -11.53 3.27
CA HIS A 146 4.80 -11.90 2.00
C HIS A 146 5.93 -10.95 1.62
N TYR A 147 5.69 -9.65 1.77
CA TYR A 147 6.64 -8.59 1.40
C TYR A 147 7.84 -8.57 2.35
N ALA A 148 7.61 -8.65 3.66
CA ALA A 148 8.68 -8.76 4.65
C ALA A 148 9.52 -10.02 4.44
N ALA A 149 8.88 -11.15 4.12
CA ALA A 149 9.55 -12.41 3.84
C ALA A 149 10.39 -12.38 2.55
N THR A 150 9.96 -11.61 1.53
CA THR A 150 10.70 -11.44 0.27
C THR A 150 12.06 -10.80 0.50
N GLU A 151 12.12 -9.80 1.37
CA GLU A 151 13.36 -9.05 1.65
C GLU A 151 14.10 -9.58 2.89
N GLY A 152 13.47 -10.47 3.67
CA GLY A 152 14.07 -11.08 4.85
C GLY A 152 14.16 -10.14 6.05
N HIS A 153 13.18 -9.26 6.20
CA HIS A 153 13.09 -8.33 7.34
C HIS A 153 12.62 -9.06 8.60
N ILE A 154 13.54 -9.72 9.29
CA ILE A 154 13.26 -10.67 10.38
C ILE A 154 12.45 -10.05 11.52
N ASP A 155 12.87 -8.87 12.01
CA ASP A 155 12.22 -8.20 13.13
C ASP A 155 10.77 -7.82 12.76
N LEU A 156 10.57 -7.29 11.57
CA LEU A 156 9.24 -6.94 11.07
C LEU A 156 8.37 -8.19 10.82
N MET A 157 8.96 -9.28 10.33
CA MET A 157 8.26 -10.56 10.20
C MET A 157 7.82 -11.11 11.55
N GLN A 158 8.71 -11.09 12.55
CA GLN A 158 8.38 -11.54 13.91
C GLN A 158 7.22 -10.70 14.47
N TRP A 159 7.33 -9.39 14.36
CA TRP A 159 6.29 -8.47 14.83
C TRP A 159 4.93 -8.70 14.13
N LEU A 160 4.91 -8.88 12.80
CA LEU A 160 3.68 -9.22 12.07
C LEU A 160 3.08 -10.54 12.53
N LEU A 161 3.92 -11.56 12.80
CA LEU A 161 3.48 -12.86 13.29
C LEU A 161 2.92 -12.75 14.71
N ASP A 162 3.53 -11.94 15.58
CA ASP A 162 3.04 -11.67 16.93
C ASP A 162 1.68 -10.92 16.93
N LEU A 163 1.42 -10.14 15.89
CA LEU A 163 0.10 -9.53 15.63
C LEU A 163 -0.92 -10.49 15.00
N GLY A 164 -0.55 -11.76 14.81
CA GLY A 164 -1.44 -12.78 14.25
C GLY A 164 -1.50 -12.79 12.72
N ALA A 165 -0.42 -12.40 12.04
CA ALA A 165 -0.30 -12.62 10.60
C ALA A 165 -0.41 -14.11 10.27
N ASP A 166 -1.26 -14.45 9.29
CA ASP A 166 -1.39 -15.84 8.82
C ASP A 166 -0.11 -16.27 8.09
N VAL A 167 0.64 -17.16 8.75
CA VAL A 167 1.93 -17.67 8.25
C VAL A 167 1.76 -18.51 6.97
N ASN A 168 0.57 -19.08 6.75
CA ASN A 168 0.24 -19.97 5.64
C ASN A 168 -0.67 -19.34 4.59
N VAL A 169 -0.88 -18.03 4.67
CA VAL A 169 -1.69 -17.31 3.69
C VAL A 169 -1.16 -17.55 2.27
N GLN A 170 -2.08 -17.81 1.35
CA GLN A 170 -1.75 -18.03 -0.06
C GLN A 170 -2.29 -16.91 -0.94
N THR A 171 -1.48 -16.46 -1.88
CA THR A 171 -1.99 -15.65 -2.98
C THR A 171 -2.85 -16.49 -3.92
N ARG A 172 -3.55 -15.85 -4.87
CA ARG A 172 -4.30 -16.57 -5.92
C ARG A 172 -3.44 -17.59 -6.66
N ALA A 173 -2.17 -17.31 -6.87
CA ALA A 173 -1.23 -18.23 -7.52
C ALA A 173 -0.65 -19.29 -6.56
N GLY A 174 -1.10 -19.35 -5.29
CA GLY A 174 -0.62 -20.28 -4.28
C GLY A 174 0.73 -19.90 -3.66
N VAL A 175 1.20 -18.68 -3.87
CA VAL A 175 2.44 -18.20 -3.27
C VAL A 175 2.21 -18.00 -1.76
N THR A 176 3.13 -18.52 -0.94
CA THR A 176 3.14 -18.34 0.53
C THR A 176 4.30 -17.45 0.98
N PRO A 177 4.27 -16.88 2.20
CA PRO A 177 5.44 -16.20 2.77
C PRO A 177 6.68 -17.06 2.79
N LEU A 178 6.55 -18.38 3.09
CA LEU A 178 7.66 -19.32 3.08
C LEU A 178 8.27 -19.49 1.68
N TYR A 179 7.42 -19.54 0.63
CA TYR A 179 7.90 -19.57 -0.75
C TYR A 179 8.71 -18.31 -1.09
N MET A 180 8.24 -17.13 -0.64
CA MET A 180 8.93 -15.87 -0.89
C MET A 180 10.28 -15.79 -0.16
N ALA A 181 10.35 -16.23 1.10
CA ALA A 181 11.59 -16.31 1.86
C ALA A 181 12.60 -17.28 1.22
N ALA A 182 12.13 -18.40 0.65
CA ALA A 182 12.96 -19.39 -0.01
C ALA A 182 13.44 -18.94 -1.40
N ARG A 183 12.65 -18.12 -2.11
CA ARG A 183 12.98 -17.60 -3.44
C ARG A 183 14.15 -16.61 -3.44
N LYS A 184 14.32 -15.83 -2.37
CA LYS A 184 15.48 -14.98 -2.10
C LYS A 184 16.10 -15.49 -0.80
N PRO A 185 16.97 -16.52 -0.82
CA PRO A 185 17.20 -17.38 0.32
C PRO A 185 17.66 -16.60 1.55
N SER A 186 16.73 -16.33 2.45
CA SER A 186 16.99 -15.86 3.80
C SER A 186 16.74 -17.04 4.75
N ARG A 187 17.78 -17.78 5.10
CA ARG A 187 17.65 -18.93 6.02
C ARG A 187 17.00 -18.53 7.34
N GLN A 188 17.28 -17.33 7.83
CA GLN A 188 16.67 -16.80 9.06
C GLN A 188 15.15 -16.62 8.88
N ALA A 189 14.71 -16.00 7.76
CA ALA A 189 13.29 -15.83 7.47
C ALA A 189 12.58 -17.17 7.31
N VAL A 190 13.20 -18.14 6.60
CA VAL A 190 12.66 -19.49 6.45
C VAL A 190 12.51 -20.17 7.82
N MET A 191 13.54 -20.13 8.65
CA MET A 191 13.48 -20.74 9.99
C MET A 191 12.46 -20.08 10.90
N LEU A 192 12.32 -18.75 10.83
CA LEU A 192 11.30 -18.00 11.56
C LEU A 192 9.89 -18.47 11.17
N LEU A 193 9.61 -18.52 9.87
CA LEU A 193 8.30 -18.97 9.37
C LEU A 193 8.00 -20.43 9.75
N LEU A 194 8.98 -21.33 9.66
CA LEU A 194 8.84 -22.73 10.07
C LEU A 194 8.56 -22.84 11.57
N LYS A 195 9.25 -22.05 12.40
CA LYS A 195 9.01 -21.97 13.85
C LYS A 195 7.57 -21.58 14.16
N HIS A 196 6.98 -20.71 13.34
CA HIS A 196 5.59 -20.28 13.46
C HIS A 196 4.58 -21.18 12.72
N GLY A 197 5.01 -22.36 12.26
CA GLY A 197 4.13 -23.37 11.68
C GLY A 197 3.87 -23.20 10.18
N ALA A 198 4.79 -22.61 9.43
CA ALA A 198 4.69 -22.55 7.98
C ALA A 198 4.75 -23.97 7.38
N TYR A 199 3.84 -24.26 6.46
CA TYR A 199 3.77 -25.55 5.77
C TYR A 199 4.75 -25.60 4.60
N ARG A 200 5.63 -26.59 4.58
CA ARG A 200 6.62 -26.81 3.52
C ARG A 200 6.00 -27.41 2.25
N ASP A 201 4.86 -28.04 2.39
CA ASP A 201 4.15 -28.77 1.34
C ASP A 201 3.17 -27.91 0.52
N LEU A 202 2.95 -26.65 0.89
CA LEU A 202 2.15 -25.74 0.08
C LEU A 202 2.94 -25.33 -1.16
N CYS A 203 2.34 -25.53 -2.34
CA CYS A 203 2.93 -25.12 -3.60
C CYS A 203 2.03 -24.16 -4.39
N THR A 204 2.66 -23.49 -5.34
CA THR A 204 1.98 -22.64 -6.29
C THR A 204 1.09 -23.47 -7.24
N GLU A 205 0.18 -22.79 -7.96
CA GLU A 205 -0.63 -23.43 -9.04
C GLU A 205 0.25 -24.16 -10.07
N ARG A 206 1.48 -23.68 -10.28
CA ARG A 206 2.47 -24.31 -11.18
C ARG A 206 3.16 -25.52 -10.59
N GLY A 207 2.88 -25.86 -9.31
CA GLY A 207 3.52 -26.96 -8.61
C GLY A 207 4.91 -26.63 -8.06
N GLU A 208 5.26 -25.35 -7.95
CA GLU A 208 6.52 -24.93 -7.34
C GLU A 208 6.37 -24.86 -5.83
N SER A 209 7.20 -25.59 -5.11
CA SER A 209 7.28 -25.60 -3.64
C SER A 209 8.33 -24.60 -3.12
N PRO A 210 8.34 -24.28 -1.82
CA PRO A 210 9.46 -23.55 -1.21
C PRO A 210 10.83 -24.22 -1.47
N ALA A 211 10.88 -25.55 -1.49
CA ALA A 211 12.09 -26.30 -1.81
C ALA A 211 12.59 -26.02 -3.24
N THR A 212 11.69 -26.06 -4.22
CA THR A 212 12.06 -25.75 -5.62
C THR A 212 12.46 -24.29 -5.79
N ALA A 213 11.87 -23.37 -5.02
CA ALA A 213 12.24 -21.96 -5.02
C ALA A 213 13.67 -21.76 -4.50
N ALA A 214 14.03 -22.38 -3.37
CA ALA A 214 15.37 -22.32 -2.78
C ALA A 214 16.43 -22.90 -3.73
N THR A 215 16.18 -24.08 -4.31
CA THR A 215 17.10 -24.73 -5.25
C THR A 215 17.32 -23.87 -6.49
N ARG A 216 16.26 -23.28 -7.05
CA ARG A 216 16.35 -22.37 -8.20
C ARG A 216 17.14 -21.10 -7.87
N ALA A 217 17.05 -20.62 -6.62
CA ALA A 217 17.81 -19.48 -6.14
C ALA A 217 19.29 -19.80 -5.84
N GLY A 218 19.70 -21.05 -6.01
CA GLY A 218 21.08 -21.51 -5.82
C GLY A 218 21.38 -22.10 -4.44
N ASP A 219 20.45 -22.08 -3.50
CA ASP A 219 20.61 -22.70 -2.18
C ASP A 219 20.04 -24.13 -2.19
N LYS A 220 20.85 -25.06 -2.72
CA LYS A 220 20.48 -26.48 -2.80
C LYS A 220 20.26 -27.09 -1.42
N GLU A 221 21.11 -26.74 -0.45
CA GLU A 221 21.02 -27.27 0.91
C GLU A 221 19.69 -26.89 1.57
N LEU A 222 19.28 -25.62 1.42
CA LEU A 222 17.97 -25.16 1.88
C LEU A 222 16.84 -25.87 1.11
N GLY A 223 17.01 -26.08 -0.19
CA GLY A 223 16.08 -26.84 -1.02
C GLY A 223 15.89 -28.27 -0.51
N ASP A 224 16.97 -28.96 -0.24
CA ASP A 224 16.95 -30.34 0.31
C ASP A 224 16.29 -30.36 1.72
N TYR A 225 16.58 -29.36 2.56
CA TYR A 225 15.96 -29.23 3.88
C TYR A 225 14.44 -28.99 3.81
N LEU A 226 13.98 -28.23 2.84
CA LEU A 226 12.56 -27.92 2.62
C LEU A 226 11.82 -28.98 1.81
N ALA A 227 12.52 -29.98 1.26
CA ALA A 227 11.93 -31.01 0.39
C ALA A 227 10.82 -31.78 1.08
N VAL A 228 9.76 -32.08 0.32
CA VAL A 228 8.61 -32.89 0.72
C VAL A 228 8.28 -33.88 -0.41
N GLU A 229 7.71 -35.05 -0.09
CA GLU A 229 7.34 -36.05 -1.09
C GLU A 229 6.28 -35.55 -2.07
N LYS A 230 5.29 -34.86 -1.55
CA LYS A 230 4.19 -34.30 -2.35
C LYS A 230 3.88 -32.88 -1.89
N CYS A 231 3.68 -32.02 -2.84
CA CYS A 231 3.20 -30.69 -2.54
C CYS A 231 1.68 -30.55 -2.79
N VAL A 232 1.05 -29.73 -1.98
CA VAL A 232 -0.39 -29.46 -2.00
C VAL A 232 -0.65 -28.18 -2.77
N LYS A 233 -1.28 -28.30 -3.93
CA LYS A 233 -1.70 -27.13 -4.72
C LYS A 233 -2.90 -26.45 -4.07
N PRO A 234 -3.02 -25.12 -4.21
CA PRO A 234 -4.18 -24.41 -3.71
C PRO A 234 -5.46 -24.94 -4.36
N LYS A 235 -6.48 -25.17 -3.53
CA LYS A 235 -7.82 -25.46 -4.06
C LYS A 235 -8.47 -24.12 -4.34
N ALA A 236 -8.71 -23.81 -5.62
CA ALA A 236 -9.48 -22.63 -5.99
C ALA A 236 -10.92 -22.79 -5.45
N LYS A 237 -11.29 -22.01 -4.45
CA LYS A 237 -12.70 -21.78 -4.13
C LYS A 237 -13.12 -20.51 -4.84
N VAL A 238 -14.09 -20.64 -5.73
CA VAL A 238 -14.75 -19.50 -6.36
C VAL A 238 -15.74 -18.94 -5.34
N TYR A 239 -15.41 -17.84 -4.71
CA TYR A 239 -16.38 -17.06 -3.96
C TYR A 239 -16.97 -16.02 -4.89
N SER A 240 -18.25 -16.17 -5.18
CA SER A 240 -19.04 -15.10 -5.78
C SER A 240 -19.51 -14.17 -4.64
N GLU A 241 -18.65 -13.33 -4.11
CA GLU A 241 -19.12 -12.14 -3.43
C GLU A 241 -19.46 -11.12 -4.51
N ALA A 242 -20.75 -10.88 -4.68
CA ALA A 242 -21.22 -9.74 -5.44
C ALA A 242 -20.74 -8.48 -4.70
N LEU A 243 -19.64 -7.90 -5.17
CA LEU A 243 -19.29 -6.54 -4.76
C LEU A 243 -20.48 -5.63 -5.11
N PRO A 244 -20.90 -4.72 -4.23
CA PRO A 244 -21.87 -3.71 -4.59
C PRO A 244 -21.38 -3.03 -5.86
N SER A 245 -22.22 -3.02 -6.89
CA SER A 245 -21.88 -2.56 -8.22
C SER A 245 -21.20 -1.20 -8.19
N ALA A 246 -19.97 -1.15 -8.67
CA ALA A 246 -19.48 0.10 -9.24
C ALA A 246 -20.48 0.52 -10.35
N ALA A 247 -20.68 1.80 -10.53
CA ALA A 247 -21.72 2.38 -11.38
C ALA A 247 -21.77 1.91 -12.86
N ASP A 248 -20.96 0.94 -13.23
CA ASP A 248 -20.88 0.34 -14.58
C ASP A 248 -21.50 -1.06 -14.69
N GLY A 249 -22.11 -1.59 -13.62
CA GLY A 249 -22.89 -2.84 -13.65
C GLY A 249 -22.09 -4.12 -13.93
N LYS A 250 -20.77 -4.11 -13.85
CA LYS A 250 -19.94 -5.31 -14.04
C LYS A 250 -19.51 -5.91 -12.72
N ALA A 251 -20.08 -7.04 -12.34
CA ALA A 251 -19.64 -7.84 -11.19
C ALA A 251 -18.20 -8.35 -11.44
N ARG A 252 -17.27 -8.05 -10.52
CA ARG A 252 -15.96 -8.69 -10.51
C ARG A 252 -16.00 -9.92 -9.62
N MET A 253 -15.66 -11.07 -10.21
CA MET A 253 -15.56 -12.33 -9.48
C MET A 253 -14.24 -12.33 -8.69
N LEU A 254 -14.32 -12.28 -7.37
CA LEU A 254 -13.18 -12.49 -6.47
C LEU A 254 -13.03 -14.00 -6.22
N ILE A 255 -11.87 -14.54 -6.56
CA ILE A 255 -11.54 -15.92 -6.20
C ILE A 255 -10.79 -15.87 -4.87
N HIS A 256 -11.43 -16.40 -3.81
CA HIS A 256 -10.79 -16.63 -2.52
C HIS A 256 -10.26 -18.06 -2.49
N LEU A 257 -9.00 -18.21 -2.07
CA LEU A 257 -8.42 -19.52 -1.79
C LEU A 257 -8.55 -19.78 -0.30
N GLU A 258 -9.29 -20.83 0.09
CA GLU A 258 -9.26 -21.27 1.49
C GLU A 258 -7.99 -22.06 1.77
N PRO A 259 -7.37 -21.89 2.95
CA PRO A 259 -6.26 -22.73 3.36
C PRO A 259 -6.71 -24.19 3.42
N VAL A 260 -5.86 -25.06 2.88
CA VAL A 260 -6.08 -26.52 2.94
C VAL A 260 -5.97 -26.95 4.40
N LYS A 261 -7.06 -27.46 4.99
CA LYS A 261 -7.01 -28.09 6.31
C LYS A 261 -6.13 -29.34 6.22
N GLN A 262 -5.08 -29.42 7.05
CA GLN A 262 -4.29 -30.63 7.17
C GLN A 262 -5.16 -31.78 7.71
N PRO A 263 -4.91 -33.02 7.25
CA PRO A 263 -5.49 -34.18 7.90
C PRO A 263 -4.96 -34.28 9.34
N ALA A 264 -5.87 -34.51 10.28
CA ALA A 264 -5.52 -34.71 11.69
C ALA A 264 -4.43 -35.76 11.83
N LYS A 265 -3.37 -35.44 12.57
CA LYS A 265 -2.33 -36.42 12.93
C LYS A 265 -3.00 -37.55 13.69
N LYS A 266 -2.92 -38.76 13.15
CA LYS A 266 -3.15 -40.01 13.92
C LYS A 266 -1.94 -40.32 14.76
#